data_a04fc352ec83cb4e115aae1d0b9cab3e
#
_entry.id   a04fc352ec83cb4e115aae1d0b9cab3e
#
_cell.length_a   1.000
_cell.length_b   1.000
_cell.length_c   1.000
_cell.angle_alpha   90.00
_cell.angle_beta   90.00
_cell.angle_gamma   90.00
#
_symmetry.space_group_name_H-M   'P 1'
#
loop_
_entity.id
_entity.type
_entity.pdbx_description
1 polymer ?
#
loop_
_entity_poly.entity_id
_entity_poly.type
_entity_poly.pdbx_seq_one_letter_code
_entity_poly.pdbx_strand_id
1 'polypeptide(L)'
;MIKSKSIWSPNKSRGEYKNYILVIGESARRDYVHSFGGKYSNTPWLDSAPAMIFDNYISAGPSTMISLTNTLSLRKGSVLELNNNVVTLASKAGFETWWLSNQGSKGHFDSPISLIGHSADYSEFIKSGSSDDRLISPDENLLPLLDVALNKNKNENKLIVLHLMGSHPKACIRTNNTYDIDVGAKEVSCYIKSIEMTDQFLSKVISLANQTGESWSVMYFSDHGLSYVNKDTQGAYLTHGDKTKENYEVPFFIINSNSEIKEVVHQPRSALDFMTTFSQWLKISDRNIPSACNMLSNENCSNEDYVIDFNGNYIKFNDLPSV
;
A
#
# COMPACT_ATOMS: atom_id res chain seq x y z
N MET A 1 7.06 -16.10 17.02
CA MET A 1 7.74 -15.34 18.11
C MET A 1 7.34 -13.87 18.21
N ILE A 2 7.14 -13.13 17.09
CA ILE A 2 6.72 -11.71 17.10
C ILE A 2 5.33 -11.53 17.73
N LYS A 3 4.36 -12.39 17.43
CA LYS A 3 2.99 -12.33 18.00
C LYS A 3 2.97 -12.40 19.52
N SER A 4 3.83 -13.23 20.15
CA SER A 4 3.83 -13.41 21.59
C SER A 4 4.42 -12.24 22.38
N LYS A 5 5.16 -11.37 21.70
CA LYS A 5 5.82 -10.19 22.29
C LYS A 5 5.07 -8.89 22.07
N SER A 6 3.93 -8.93 21.39
CA SER A 6 3.15 -7.73 21.10
C SER A 6 2.42 -7.23 22.34
N ILE A 7 2.31 -5.89 22.47
CA ILE A 7 1.58 -5.25 23.58
C ILE A 7 0.09 -5.10 23.30
N TRP A 8 -0.38 -5.49 22.10
CA TRP A 8 -1.77 -5.34 21.70
C TRP A 8 -2.74 -6.05 22.66
N SER A 9 -3.76 -5.35 23.07
CA SER A 9 -4.89 -5.87 23.84
C SER A 9 -6.20 -5.29 23.29
N PRO A 10 -6.48 -5.54 21.99
CA PRO A 10 -7.65 -4.98 21.36
C PRO A 10 -8.94 -5.68 21.81
N ASN A 11 -10.08 -5.00 21.57
CA ASN A 11 -11.36 -5.69 21.56
C ASN A 11 -11.36 -6.78 20.47
N LYS A 12 -12.15 -7.83 20.69
CA LYS A 12 -12.45 -8.77 19.60
C LYS A 12 -13.33 -8.07 18.56
N SER A 13 -12.91 -8.11 17.31
CA SER A 13 -13.62 -7.53 16.19
C SER A 13 -13.87 -8.56 15.11
N ARG A 14 -15.01 -8.45 14.45
CA ARG A 14 -15.32 -9.18 13.20
C ARG A 14 -15.31 -8.23 11.99
N GLY A 15 -15.09 -6.93 12.23
CA GLY A 15 -15.24 -5.92 11.20
C GLY A 15 -16.68 -5.83 10.68
N GLU A 16 -16.85 -5.08 9.60
CA GLU A 16 -18.10 -5.00 8.83
C GLU A 16 -18.14 -6.00 7.68
N TYR A 17 -16.97 -6.44 7.23
CA TYR A 17 -16.78 -7.32 6.07
C TYR A 17 -16.13 -8.63 6.49
N LYS A 18 -16.37 -9.67 5.71
CA LYS A 18 -15.80 -10.99 5.92
C LYS A 18 -14.32 -11.04 5.56
N ASN A 19 -13.96 -10.45 4.42
CA ASN A 19 -12.61 -10.43 3.90
C ASN A 19 -12.12 -8.99 3.77
N TYR A 20 -11.03 -8.66 4.45
CA TYR A 20 -10.29 -7.42 4.30
C TYR A 20 -9.02 -7.68 3.51
N ILE A 21 -8.85 -7.00 2.39
CA ILE A 21 -7.70 -7.16 1.51
C ILE A 21 -6.93 -5.84 1.49
N LEU A 22 -5.74 -5.83 2.08
CA LEU A 22 -4.82 -4.70 2.06
C LEU A 22 -3.82 -4.88 0.93
N VAL A 23 -3.93 -4.07 -0.12
CA VAL A 23 -2.99 -4.09 -1.25
C VAL A 23 -1.97 -2.98 -1.07
N ILE A 24 -0.72 -3.35 -0.85
CA ILE A 24 0.40 -2.43 -0.74
C ILE A 24 1.08 -2.35 -2.11
N GLY A 25 0.87 -1.23 -2.80
CA GLY A 25 1.53 -0.91 -4.06
C GLY A 25 2.96 -0.43 -3.85
N GLU A 26 3.67 -0.24 -4.95
CA GLU A 26 5.09 0.09 -4.96
C GLU A 26 5.36 1.22 -5.95
N SER A 27 6.02 2.28 -5.49
CA SER A 27 6.60 3.36 -6.31
C SER A 27 5.60 4.13 -7.19
N ALA A 28 4.30 4.15 -6.89
CA ALA A 28 3.31 4.87 -7.67
C ALA A 28 3.16 6.31 -7.19
N ARG A 29 3.55 7.28 -8.03
CA ARG A 29 3.26 8.71 -7.82
C ARG A 29 1.79 8.99 -8.10
N ARG A 30 1.14 9.75 -7.22
CA ARG A 30 -0.27 10.12 -7.36
C ARG A 30 -0.55 10.86 -8.68
N ASP A 31 0.32 11.78 -9.10
CA ASP A 31 0.17 12.59 -10.30
C ASP A 31 0.32 11.81 -11.62
N TYR A 32 0.72 10.55 -11.57
CA TYR A 32 0.72 9.62 -12.72
C TYR A 32 -0.49 8.70 -12.76
N VAL A 33 -1.38 8.74 -11.75
CA VAL A 33 -2.57 7.90 -11.67
C VAL A 33 -3.79 8.68 -12.15
N HIS A 34 -4.43 8.24 -13.24
CA HIS A 34 -5.52 8.99 -13.88
C HIS A 34 -6.68 9.29 -12.94
N SER A 35 -7.12 8.33 -12.15
CA SER A 35 -8.21 8.50 -11.17
C SER A 35 -7.91 9.53 -10.08
N PHE A 36 -6.65 9.94 -9.92
CA PHE A 36 -6.20 10.98 -8.98
C PHE A 36 -5.83 12.30 -9.69
N GLY A 37 -6.25 12.47 -10.95
CA GLY A 37 -5.99 13.69 -11.73
C GLY A 37 -4.74 13.62 -12.61
N GLY A 38 -4.09 12.47 -12.72
CA GLY A 38 -3.00 12.23 -13.67
C GLY A 38 -3.47 12.38 -15.12
N LYS A 39 -2.60 12.87 -16.00
CA LYS A 39 -2.97 13.18 -17.40
C LYS A 39 -3.07 11.97 -18.33
N TYR A 40 -2.56 10.81 -17.93
CA TYR A 40 -2.53 9.61 -18.76
C TYR A 40 -3.68 8.67 -18.36
N SER A 41 -4.49 8.22 -19.33
CA SER A 41 -5.64 7.34 -19.11
C SER A 41 -5.20 5.88 -18.81
N ASN A 42 -4.55 5.67 -17.68
CA ASN A 42 -3.93 4.40 -17.28
C ASN A 42 -4.63 3.67 -16.12
N THR A 43 -5.77 4.16 -15.66
CA THR A 43 -6.56 3.49 -14.59
C THR A 43 -8.04 3.34 -14.98
N PRO A 44 -8.35 2.69 -16.13
CA PRO A 44 -9.74 2.63 -16.62
C PRO A 44 -10.68 1.88 -15.67
N TRP A 45 -10.19 0.88 -14.92
CA TRP A 45 -10.99 0.20 -13.93
C TRP A 45 -11.32 1.14 -12.75
N LEU A 46 -10.31 1.75 -12.15
CA LEU A 46 -10.52 2.64 -10.99
C LEU A 46 -11.31 3.90 -11.35
N ASP A 47 -11.19 4.38 -12.61
CA ASP A 47 -11.98 5.51 -13.10
C ASP A 47 -13.49 5.26 -13.00
N SER A 48 -13.93 4.02 -13.21
CA SER A 48 -15.33 3.60 -13.15
C SER A 48 -15.73 2.95 -11.82
N ALA A 49 -14.77 2.55 -10.98
CA ALA A 49 -15.05 1.85 -9.73
C ALA A 49 -15.68 2.79 -8.68
N PRO A 50 -16.66 2.31 -7.89
CA PRO A 50 -17.30 3.11 -6.82
C PRO A 50 -16.39 3.16 -5.57
N ALA A 51 -15.16 3.63 -5.74
CA ALA A 51 -14.16 3.70 -4.68
C ALA A 51 -14.25 5.02 -3.90
N MET A 52 -13.93 4.96 -2.60
CA MET A 52 -13.63 6.12 -1.78
C MET A 52 -12.15 6.48 -1.99
N ILE A 53 -11.90 7.58 -2.68
CA ILE A 53 -10.57 8.08 -3.04
C ILE A 53 -10.12 9.11 -2.02
N PHE A 54 -8.88 8.98 -1.52
CA PHE A 54 -8.22 9.96 -0.67
C PHE A 54 -7.21 10.72 -1.53
N ASP A 55 -7.59 11.90 -1.98
CA ASP A 55 -6.81 12.66 -2.95
C ASP A 55 -5.65 13.46 -2.33
N ASN A 56 -5.51 13.42 -1.00
CA ASN A 56 -4.48 14.13 -0.27
C ASN A 56 -3.81 13.23 0.78
N TYR A 57 -3.33 12.05 0.35
CA TYR A 57 -2.61 11.10 1.19
C TYR A 57 -1.10 11.16 0.90
N ILE A 58 -0.29 11.17 1.96
CA ILE A 58 1.18 11.16 1.87
C ILE A 58 1.77 9.93 2.54
N SER A 59 2.82 9.37 1.94
CA SER A 59 3.58 8.25 2.48
C SER A 59 4.46 8.69 3.65
N ALA A 60 4.86 7.73 4.49
CA ALA A 60 5.73 8.01 5.63
C ALA A 60 7.19 8.26 5.23
N GLY A 61 7.64 7.71 4.11
CA GLY A 61 9.04 7.80 3.69
C GLY A 61 9.23 7.54 2.20
N PRO A 62 10.45 7.74 1.68
CA PRO A 62 10.75 7.78 0.25
C PRO A 62 11.22 6.44 -0.32
N SER A 63 11.22 5.40 0.47
CA SER A 63 11.55 4.02 0.08
C SER A 63 10.70 3.01 0.84
N THR A 64 10.56 1.81 0.27
CA THR A 64 9.78 0.73 0.86
C THR A 64 10.13 0.47 2.32
N MET A 65 11.42 0.39 2.65
CA MET A 65 11.86 0.12 4.02
C MET A 65 11.45 1.23 4.98
N ILE A 66 11.77 2.49 4.68
CA ILE A 66 11.46 3.62 5.56
C ILE A 66 9.94 3.83 5.64
N SER A 67 9.26 3.80 4.49
CA SER A 67 7.81 4.01 4.46
C SER A 67 7.07 2.90 5.21
N LEU A 68 7.21 1.64 4.82
CA LEU A 68 6.37 0.58 5.35
C LEU A 68 6.65 0.24 6.80
N THR A 69 7.90 0.34 7.28
CA THR A 69 8.17 0.15 8.72
C THR A 69 7.43 1.19 9.57
N ASN A 70 7.40 2.44 9.11
CA ASN A 70 6.72 3.52 9.81
C ASN A 70 5.20 3.55 9.60
N THR A 71 4.71 3.02 8.48
CA THR A 71 3.27 2.91 8.18
C THR A 71 2.62 1.76 8.95
N LEU A 72 3.27 0.59 8.95
CA LEU A 72 2.66 -0.66 9.41
C LEU A 72 2.93 -0.99 10.87
N SER A 73 3.78 -0.23 11.56
CA SER A 73 4.17 -0.51 12.94
C SER A 73 3.88 0.64 13.89
N LEU A 74 3.65 0.31 15.15
CA LEU A 74 3.44 1.29 16.20
C LEU A 74 4.73 2.06 16.49
N ARG A 75 4.62 3.37 16.59
CA ARG A 75 5.69 4.24 17.05
C ARG A 75 5.37 4.78 18.44
N LYS A 76 6.33 4.68 19.35
CA LYS A 76 6.31 5.31 20.67
C LYS A 76 7.47 6.28 20.80
N GLY A 77 7.19 7.57 20.68
CA GLY A 77 8.23 8.60 20.59
C GLY A 77 9.16 8.36 19.41
N SER A 78 10.46 8.20 19.65
CA SER A 78 11.47 7.88 18.62
C SER A 78 11.61 6.38 18.32
N VAL A 79 10.96 5.52 19.08
CA VAL A 79 11.13 4.04 18.96
C VAL A 79 10.04 3.47 18.07
N LEU A 80 10.47 2.70 17.07
CA LEU A 80 9.60 1.93 16.20
C LEU A 80 9.48 0.49 16.73
N GLU A 81 8.27 0.07 17.05
CA GLU A 81 7.99 -1.24 17.67
C GLU A 81 7.50 -2.24 16.63
N LEU A 82 8.40 -2.89 15.90
CA LEU A 82 8.05 -3.83 14.81
C LEU A 82 7.18 -5.01 15.26
N ASN A 83 7.22 -5.39 16.54
CA ASN A 83 6.34 -6.43 17.08
C ASN A 83 4.89 -5.97 17.20
N ASN A 84 4.66 -4.66 17.23
CA ASN A 84 3.36 -4.04 17.32
C ASN A 84 3.01 -3.44 15.95
N ASN A 85 2.59 -4.32 15.05
CA ASN A 85 2.28 -3.99 13.67
C ASN A 85 0.81 -4.32 13.33
N VAL A 86 0.36 -3.91 12.14
CA VAL A 86 -1.02 -4.11 11.67
C VAL A 86 -1.42 -5.59 11.65
N VAL A 87 -0.49 -6.50 11.30
CA VAL A 87 -0.76 -7.94 11.23
C VAL A 87 -0.98 -8.52 12.63
N THR A 88 -0.09 -8.20 13.58
CA THR A 88 -0.21 -8.65 14.97
C THR A 88 -1.44 -8.04 15.65
N LEU A 89 -1.82 -6.80 15.32
CA LEU A 89 -3.03 -6.16 15.81
C LEU A 89 -4.28 -6.91 15.33
N ALA A 90 -4.40 -7.15 14.02
CA ALA A 90 -5.53 -7.88 13.44
C ALA A 90 -5.64 -9.31 14.00
N SER A 91 -4.50 -10.03 14.10
CA SER A 91 -4.47 -11.38 14.70
C SER A 91 -4.95 -11.38 16.15
N LYS A 92 -4.52 -10.42 16.97
CA LYS A 92 -4.99 -10.29 18.36
C LYS A 92 -6.47 -9.93 18.46
N ALA A 93 -6.98 -9.16 17.51
CA ALA A 93 -8.41 -8.82 17.42
C ALA A 93 -9.28 -10.00 16.96
N GLY A 94 -8.70 -11.07 16.41
CA GLY A 94 -9.40 -12.30 16.05
C GLY A 94 -9.54 -12.55 14.55
N PHE A 95 -8.83 -11.81 13.71
CA PHE A 95 -8.75 -12.08 12.27
C PHE A 95 -7.71 -13.16 11.97
N GLU A 96 -8.03 -14.07 11.04
CA GLU A 96 -7.03 -14.91 10.38
C GLU A 96 -6.21 -14.03 9.44
N THR A 97 -4.88 -14.09 9.55
CA THR A 97 -3.99 -13.17 8.84
C THR A 97 -3.14 -13.86 7.79
N TRP A 98 -3.10 -13.25 6.60
CA TRP A 98 -2.34 -13.70 5.45
C TRP A 98 -1.42 -12.59 4.96
N TRP A 99 -0.17 -12.95 4.62
CA TRP A 99 0.78 -12.05 3.97
C TRP A 99 1.30 -12.69 2.70
N LEU A 100 0.92 -12.15 1.56
CA LEU A 100 1.27 -12.66 0.23
C LEU A 100 2.11 -11.60 -0.48
N SER A 101 3.39 -11.90 -0.71
CA SER A 101 4.35 -10.90 -1.20
C SER A 101 5.00 -11.32 -2.51
N ASN A 102 5.06 -10.39 -3.46
CA ASN A 102 5.89 -10.50 -4.66
C ASN A 102 7.29 -9.87 -4.44
N GLN A 103 7.61 -9.44 -3.22
CA GLN A 103 8.95 -9.00 -2.83
C GLN A 103 9.68 -10.10 -2.06
N GLY A 104 11.02 -10.04 -2.01
CA GLY A 104 11.82 -11.10 -1.41
C GLY A 104 11.71 -11.17 0.11
N SER A 105 11.84 -12.39 0.66
CA SER A 105 11.85 -12.64 2.10
C SER A 105 13.24 -12.80 2.69
N LYS A 106 14.25 -13.09 1.87
CA LYS A 106 15.62 -13.39 2.28
C LYS A 106 16.60 -12.51 1.52
N GLY A 107 17.55 -11.95 2.19
CA GLY A 107 18.65 -11.19 1.65
C GLY A 107 19.67 -10.96 2.75
N HIS A 108 20.79 -10.30 2.44
CA HIS A 108 21.82 -9.95 3.42
C HIS A 108 21.26 -9.14 4.61
N PHE A 109 19.98 -8.76 4.49
CA PHE A 109 19.17 -8.13 5.51
C PHE A 109 17.78 -8.79 5.46
N ASP A 110 17.42 -9.57 6.46
CA ASP A 110 16.01 -9.84 6.76
C ASP A 110 15.34 -8.47 6.89
N SER A 111 14.60 -8.06 5.85
CA SER A 111 14.05 -6.72 5.88
C SER A 111 13.02 -6.64 7.01
N PRO A 112 12.94 -5.53 7.75
CA PRO A 112 11.88 -5.34 8.74
C PRO A 112 10.48 -5.63 8.21
N ILE A 113 10.25 -5.44 6.91
CA ILE A 113 8.98 -5.73 6.24
C ILE A 113 8.72 -7.24 6.16
N SER A 114 9.74 -8.05 5.85
CA SER A 114 9.58 -9.52 5.86
C SER A 114 9.28 -10.04 7.27
N LEU A 115 9.83 -9.42 8.32
CA LEU A 115 9.51 -9.76 9.71
C LEU A 115 8.04 -9.47 10.04
N ILE A 116 7.50 -8.34 9.57
CA ILE A 116 6.06 -8.03 9.68
C ILE A 116 5.25 -9.10 8.97
N GLY A 117 5.62 -9.44 7.73
CA GLY A 117 4.95 -10.48 6.94
C GLY A 117 4.95 -11.85 7.64
N HIS A 118 6.09 -12.26 8.20
CA HIS A 118 6.20 -13.51 8.96
C HIS A 118 5.41 -13.54 10.27
N SER A 119 4.89 -12.40 10.72
CA SER A 119 3.98 -12.37 11.87
C SER A 119 2.54 -12.81 11.54
N ALA A 120 2.20 -12.99 10.26
CA ALA A 120 0.90 -13.51 9.82
C ALA A 120 0.74 -15.01 10.17
N ASP A 121 -0.51 -15.50 10.18
CA ASP A 121 -0.80 -16.92 10.35
C ASP A 121 -0.29 -17.72 9.15
N TYR A 122 -0.41 -17.14 7.96
CA TYR A 122 0.08 -17.68 6.70
C TYR A 122 0.88 -16.61 5.96
N SER A 123 2.11 -16.92 5.59
CA SER A 123 2.96 -16.00 4.82
C SER A 123 3.59 -16.73 3.65
N GLU A 124 3.51 -16.10 2.47
CA GLU A 124 4.06 -16.60 1.22
C GLU A 124 4.83 -15.48 0.52
N PHE A 125 6.07 -15.77 0.16
CA PHE A 125 6.94 -14.85 -0.58
C PHE A 125 7.33 -15.52 -1.89
N ILE A 126 6.89 -14.96 -3.02
CA ILE A 126 7.12 -15.57 -4.35
C ILE A 126 8.62 -15.57 -4.68
N LYS A 127 9.35 -14.52 -4.27
CA LYS A 127 10.79 -14.42 -4.48
C LYS A 127 11.56 -14.93 -3.26
N SER A 128 12.58 -15.77 -3.52
CA SER A 128 13.62 -16.07 -2.54
C SER A 128 14.81 -15.15 -2.80
N GLY A 129 15.12 -14.28 -1.86
CA GLY A 129 16.25 -13.34 -1.95
C GLY A 129 15.85 -11.89 -1.91
N SER A 130 16.84 -10.98 -1.77
CA SER A 130 16.65 -9.55 -1.99
C SER A 130 16.18 -9.32 -3.42
N SER A 131 15.53 -8.18 -3.65
CA SER A 131 15.06 -7.78 -4.98
C SER A 131 16.14 -8.01 -6.05
N ASP A 132 16.18 -9.22 -6.62
CA ASP A 132 16.92 -9.42 -7.85
C ASP A 132 16.06 -8.82 -8.95
N ASP A 133 16.35 -7.58 -9.29
CA ASP A 133 15.67 -6.80 -10.34
C ASP A 133 15.70 -7.50 -11.70
N ARG A 134 16.54 -8.54 -11.84
CA ARG A 134 16.66 -9.34 -13.07
C ARG A 134 15.57 -10.40 -13.21
N LEU A 135 14.84 -10.73 -12.14
CA LEU A 135 13.74 -11.68 -12.22
C LEU A 135 12.42 -10.96 -12.45
N ILE A 136 11.89 -11.09 -13.67
CA ILE A 136 10.53 -10.66 -13.98
C ILE A 136 9.57 -11.53 -13.20
N SER A 137 8.91 -10.94 -12.20
CA SER A 137 7.84 -11.59 -11.46
C SER A 137 6.63 -10.66 -11.50
N PRO A 138 5.63 -10.92 -12.37
CA PRO A 138 4.42 -10.11 -12.42
C PRO A 138 3.61 -10.27 -11.13
N ASP A 139 2.98 -9.19 -10.69
CA ASP A 139 2.14 -9.21 -9.48
C ASP A 139 0.94 -10.17 -9.62
N GLU A 140 0.54 -10.49 -10.84
CA GLU A 140 -0.50 -11.49 -11.12
C GLU A 140 -0.19 -12.88 -10.55
N ASN A 141 1.08 -13.20 -10.28
CA ASN A 141 1.45 -14.43 -9.59
C ASN A 141 0.91 -14.50 -8.15
N LEU A 142 0.46 -13.39 -7.58
CA LEU A 142 -0.22 -13.37 -6.28
C LEU A 142 -1.69 -13.81 -6.36
N LEU A 143 -2.33 -13.75 -7.52
CA LEU A 143 -3.77 -14.06 -7.67
C LEU A 143 -4.13 -15.50 -7.30
N PRO A 144 -3.38 -16.55 -7.70
CA PRO A 144 -3.65 -17.91 -7.24
C PRO A 144 -3.52 -18.07 -5.71
N LEU A 145 -2.58 -17.36 -5.10
CA LEU A 145 -2.40 -17.37 -3.64
C LEU A 145 -3.55 -16.65 -2.92
N LEU A 146 -4.03 -15.54 -3.50
CA LEU A 146 -5.20 -14.83 -3.01
C LEU A 146 -6.44 -15.72 -3.07
N ASP A 147 -6.64 -16.44 -4.17
CA ASP A 147 -7.77 -17.37 -4.32
C ASP A 147 -7.75 -18.46 -3.23
N VAL A 148 -6.59 -19.04 -2.94
CA VAL A 148 -6.40 -19.98 -1.82
C VAL A 148 -6.75 -19.32 -0.49
N ALA A 149 -6.25 -18.12 -0.20
CA ALA A 149 -6.51 -17.41 1.04
C ALA A 149 -8.00 -17.10 1.24
N LEU A 150 -8.67 -16.66 0.18
CA LEU A 150 -10.11 -16.36 0.20
C LEU A 150 -10.97 -17.61 0.47
N ASN A 151 -10.59 -18.75 -0.08
CA ASN A 151 -11.40 -19.99 -0.02
C ASN A 151 -11.04 -20.92 1.13
N LYS A 152 -9.88 -20.76 1.77
CA LYS A 152 -9.49 -21.52 2.96
C LYS A 152 -10.21 -20.97 4.21
N ASN A 153 -10.59 -21.84 5.16
CA ASN A 153 -11.19 -21.46 6.44
C ASN A 153 -12.33 -20.42 6.30
N LYS A 154 -13.35 -20.76 5.52
CA LYS A 154 -14.46 -19.82 5.19
C LYS A 154 -15.23 -19.27 6.39
N ASN A 155 -15.12 -19.90 7.56
CA ASN A 155 -15.77 -19.41 8.78
C ASN A 155 -15.04 -18.24 9.45
N GLU A 156 -13.76 -18.03 9.12
CA GLU A 156 -12.93 -16.99 9.72
C GLU A 156 -13.09 -15.65 9.00
N ASN A 157 -13.05 -14.56 9.75
CA ASN A 157 -12.86 -13.22 9.19
C ASN A 157 -11.36 -13.03 8.92
N LYS A 158 -11.03 -12.43 7.81
CA LYS A 158 -9.65 -12.41 7.30
C LYS A 158 -9.10 -11.03 7.08
N LEU A 159 -7.82 -10.88 7.37
CA LEU A 159 -6.95 -9.85 6.81
C LEU A 159 -5.98 -10.52 5.84
N ILE A 160 -6.04 -10.15 4.57
CA ILE A 160 -5.13 -10.64 3.52
C ILE A 160 -4.33 -9.45 3.01
N VAL A 161 -3.02 -9.47 3.21
CA VAL A 161 -2.10 -8.44 2.69
C VAL A 161 -1.49 -8.94 1.39
N LEU A 162 -1.59 -8.13 0.33
CA LEU A 162 -0.92 -8.33 -0.95
C LEU A 162 0.18 -7.27 -1.08
N HIS A 163 1.44 -7.68 -1.13
CA HIS A 163 2.59 -6.77 -1.24
C HIS A 163 3.19 -6.88 -2.64
N LEU A 164 3.01 -5.83 -3.44
CA LEU A 164 3.31 -5.80 -4.87
C LEU A 164 4.75 -5.38 -5.16
N MET A 165 5.21 -5.68 -6.38
CA MET A 165 6.36 -5.03 -7.01
C MET A 165 5.95 -3.77 -7.79
N GLY A 166 4.69 -3.67 -8.19
CA GLY A 166 4.08 -2.48 -8.78
C GLY A 166 4.93 -1.79 -9.84
N SER A 167 5.21 -0.52 -9.60
CA SER A 167 5.96 0.36 -10.50
C SER A 167 7.43 0.55 -10.08
N HIS A 168 8.01 -0.42 -9.35
CA HIS A 168 9.41 -0.35 -8.90
C HIS A 168 10.37 -0.04 -10.06
N PRO A 169 11.34 0.90 -9.91
CA PRO A 169 12.38 1.14 -10.91
C PRO A 169 13.26 -0.11 -11.13
N LYS A 170 13.71 -0.41 -12.38
CA LYS A 170 13.38 0.31 -13.61
C LYS A 170 12.04 -0.18 -14.17
N ALA A 171 11.18 0.74 -14.56
CA ALA A 171 9.81 0.42 -14.96
C ALA A 171 9.72 -0.50 -16.18
N CYS A 172 10.63 -0.39 -17.14
CA CYS A 172 10.64 -1.25 -18.33
C CYS A 172 10.94 -2.74 -18.01
N ILE A 173 11.55 -3.05 -16.87
CA ILE A 173 11.66 -4.42 -16.38
C ILE A 173 10.27 -4.92 -15.95
N ARG A 174 9.48 -4.08 -15.27
CA ARG A 174 8.12 -4.43 -14.83
C ARG A 174 7.18 -4.73 -15.98
N THR A 175 7.29 -3.98 -17.07
CA THR A 175 6.42 -4.09 -18.25
C THR A 175 6.97 -4.99 -19.36
N ASN A 176 8.10 -5.64 -19.13
CA ASN A 176 8.81 -6.40 -20.18
C ASN A 176 9.04 -5.56 -21.45
N ASN A 177 9.45 -4.30 -21.27
CA ASN A 177 9.69 -3.31 -22.33
C ASN A 177 8.46 -2.99 -23.20
N THR A 178 7.24 -3.23 -22.72
CA THR A 178 5.99 -2.90 -23.43
C THR A 178 5.33 -1.66 -22.84
N TYR A 179 4.69 -0.87 -23.69
CA TYR A 179 3.87 0.28 -23.32
C TYR A 179 2.94 0.66 -24.47
N ASP A 180 1.80 1.29 -24.16
CA ASP A 180 0.82 1.74 -25.15
C ASP A 180 0.88 3.25 -25.35
N ILE A 181 1.28 4.00 -24.32
CA ILE A 181 1.42 5.45 -24.34
C ILE A 181 2.91 5.78 -24.45
N ASP A 182 3.32 6.29 -25.63
CA ASP A 182 4.68 6.75 -25.86
C ASP A 182 4.80 8.25 -25.59
N VAL A 183 5.62 8.60 -24.62
CA VAL A 183 5.90 10.00 -24.24
C VAL A 183 7.28 10.48 -24.71
N GLY A 184 7.95 9.71 -25.58
CA GLY A 184 9.29 10.03 -26.09
C GLY A 184 10.44 9.65 -25.14
N ALA A 185 10.14 9.20 -23.93
CA ALA A 185 11.08 8.66 -22.95
C ALA A 185 10.64 7.26 -22.56
N LYS A 186 11.41 6.25 -22.94
CA LYS A 186 11.03 4.83 -22.83
C LYS A 186 10.71 4.44 -21.39
N GLU A 187 11.57 4.79 -20.42
CA GLU A 187 11.35 4.43 -19.02
C GLU A 187 10.09 5.10 -18.44
N VAL A 188 9.76 6.32 -18.86
CA VAL A 188 8.55 7.02 -18.45
C VAL A 188 7.32 6.36 -19.06
N SER A 189 7.37 5.98 -20.35
CA SER A 189 6.31 5.25 -21.04
C SER A 189 6.03 3.90 -20.36
N CYS A 190 7.07 3.16 -19.99
CA CYS A 190 6.95 1.94 -19.20
C CYS A 190 6.37 2.20 -17.79
N TYR A 191 6.74 3.32 -17.17
CA TYR A 191 6.20 3.67 -15.84
C TYR A 191 4.69 3.91 -15.88
N ILE A 192 4.21 4.64 -16.89
CA ILE A 192 2.77 4.83 -17.15
C ILE A 192 2.07 3.47 -17.32
N LYS A 193 2.67 2.56 -18.07
CA LYS A 193 2.16 1.19 -18.30
C LYS A 193 2.15 0.36 -17.03
N SER A 194 3.16 0.47 -16.17
CA SER A 194 3.21 -0.29 -14.91
C SER A 194 2.06 0.07 -13.97
N ILE A 195 1.61 1.31 -13.97
CA ILE A 195 0.43 1.76 -13.22
C ILE A 195 -0.85 1.15 -13.79
N GLU A 196 -0.98 1.09 -15.12
CA GLU A 196 -2.10 0.39 -15.77
C GLU A 196 -2.14 -1.10 -15.42
N MET A 197 -0.98 -1.76 -15.38
CA MET A 197 -0.90 -3.16 -14.94
C MET A 197 -1.37 -3.35 -13.50
N THR A 198 -1.08 -2.40 -12.60
CA THR A 198 -1.59 -2.42 -11.23
C THR A 198 -3.12 -2.21 -11.20
N ASP A 199 -3.67 -1.32 -12.02
CA ASP A 199 -5.12 -1.13 -12.15
C ASP A 199 -5.81 -2.42 -12.61
N GLN A 200 -5.26 -3.10 -13.61
CA GLN A 200 -5.75 -4.38 -14.09
C GLN A 200 -5.65 -5.48 -13.01
N PHE A 201 -4.55 -5.53 -12.27
CA PHE A 201 -4.38 -6.45 -11.14
C PHE A 201 -5.47 -6.23 -10.08
N LEU A 202 -5.72 -4.98 -9.69
CA LEU A 202 -6.75 -4.62 -8.72
C LEU A 202 -8.15 -5.06 -9.17
N SER A 203 -8.47 -4.90 -10.46
CA SER A 203 -9.75 -5.38 -11.00
C SER A 203 -9.91 -6.90 -10.86
N LYS A 204 -8.83 -7.66 -11.03
CA LYS A 204 -8.81 -9.12 -10.83
C LYS A 204 -8.92 -9.51 -9.36
N VAL A 205 -8.32 -8.75 -8.45
CA VAL A 205 -8.50 -8.92 -7.00
C VAL A 205 -9.97 -8.80 -6.62
N ILE A 206 -10.64 -7.75 -7.11
CA ILE A 206 -12.09 -7.54 -6.88
C ILE A 206 -12.91 -8.69 -7.48
N SER A 207 -12.56 -9.15 -8.67
CA SER A 207 -13.25 -10.28 -9.29
C SER A 207 -13.16 -11.55 -8.45
N LEU A 208 -11.98 -11.89 -7.92
CA LEU A 208 -11.79 -13.04 -7.02
C LEU A 208 -12.57 -12.87 -5.72
N ALA A 209 -12.55 -11.67 -5.12
CA ALA A 209 -13.31 -11.40 -3.90
C ALA A 209 -14.81 -11.58 -4.13
N ASN A 210 -15.36 -11.09 -5.25
CA ASN A 210 -16.76 -11.28 -5.62
C ASN A 210 -17.15 -12.74 -5.81
N GLN A 211 -16.27 -13.57 -6.37
CA GLN A 211 -16.53 -15.00 -6.60
C GLN A 211 -16.75 -15.78 -5.31
N THR A 212 -16.28 -15.30 -4.17
CA THR A 212 -16.52 -15.95 -2.88
C THR A 212 -17.98 -15.90 -2.45
N GLY A 213 -18.76 -14.94 -2.93
CA GLY A 213 -20.11 -14.62 -2.45
C GLY A 213 -20.15 -13.98 -1.07
N GLU A 214 -18.99 -13.73 -0.46
CA GLU A 214 -18.86 -13.11 0.86
C GLU A 214 -18.64 -11.59 0.74
N SER A 215 -18.94 -10.85 1.80
CA SER A 215 -18.62 -9.42 1.87
C SER A 215 -17.11 -9.18 1.98
N TRP A 216 -16.64 -8.12 1.34
CA TRP A 216 -15.22 -7.77 1.34
C TRP A 216 -15.01 -6.25 1.34
N SER A 217 -13.84 -5.84 1.81
CA SER A 217 -13.32 -4.49 1.70
C SER A 217 -11.87 -4.55 1.23
N VAL A 218 -11.53 -3.74 0.22
CA VAL A 218 -10.16 -3.63 -0.32
C VAL A 218 -9.65 -2.22 -0.06
N MET A 219 -8.50 -2.13 0.57
CA MET A 219 -7.73 -0.89 0.74
C MET A 219 -6.46 -0.99 -0.09
N TYR A 220 -6.16 0.05 -0.86
CA TYR A 220 -4.94 0.18 -1.65
C TYR A 220 -4.21 1.47 -1.31
N PHE A 221 -2.90 1.39 -1.18
CA PHE A 221 -2.01 2.55 -1.22
C PHE A 221 -0.65 2.16 -1.81
N SER A 222 0.04 3.13 -2.42
CA SER A 222 1.46 2.95 -2.77
C SER A 222 2.34 3.35 -1.60
N ASP A 223 3.44 2.62 -1.42
CA ASP A 223 4.35 2.81 -0.30
C ASP A 223 5.13 4.13 -0.36
N HIS A 224 5.53 4.59 -1.54
CA HIS A 224 6.18 5.89 -1.80
C HIS A 224 6.02 6.31 -3.25
N GLY A 225 6.36 7.57 -3.55
CA GLY A 225 6.50 8.09 -4.90
C GLY A 225 7.95 7.98 -5.41
N LEU A 226 8.23 8.70 -6.50
CA LEU A 226 9.54 8.72 -7.14
C LEU A 226 9.92 10.15 -7.59
N SER A 227 11.21 10.40 -7.76
CA SER A 227 11.74 11.58 -8.40
C SER A 227 11.79 11.41 -9.93
N TYR A 228 11.52 12.48 -10.66
CA TYR A 228 11.62 12.54 -12.12
C TYR A 228 12.96 13.13 -12.51
N VAL A 229 13.80 12.35 -13.16
CA VAL A 229 15.18 12.71 -13.52
C VAL A 229 15.28 12.93 -15.03
N ASN A 230 16.12 13.87 -15.45
CA ASN A 230 16.32 14.26 -16.86
C ASN A 230 15.01 14.62 -17.58
N LYS A 231 14.12 15.33 -16.87
CA LYS A 231 12.80 15.73 -17.37
C LYS A 231 12.90 16.35 -18.78
N ASP A 232 11.90 16.06 -19.59
CA ASP A 232 11.76 16.56 -20.97
C ASP A 232 12.88 16.13 -21.94
N THR A 233 13.59 15.04 -21.63
CA THR A 233 14.56 14.40 -22.53
C THR A 233 14.17 12.95 -22.85
N GLN A 234 14.73 12.39 -23.92
CA GLN A 234 14.55 10.98 -24.26
C GLN A 234 15.15 10.02 -23.20
N GLY A 235 16.09 10.50 -22.42
CA GLY A 235 16.72 9.79 -21.31
C GLY A 235 16.03 10.00 -19.97
N ALA A 236 14.80 10.54 -19.93
CA ALA A 236 14.05 10.74 -18.70
C ALA A 236 13.63 9.41 -18.06
N TYR A 237 13.66 9.38 -16.74
CA TYR A 237 13.27 8.21 -15.96
C TYR A 237 12.82 8.62 -14.56
N LEU A 238 12.18 7.69 -13.85
CA LEU A 238 11.79 7.87 -12.45
C LEU A 238 12.64 6.96 -11.55
N THR A 239 13.05 7.49 -10.41
CA THR A 239 13.88 6.78 -9.42
C THR A 239 13.59 7.26 -8.01
N HIS A 240 14.10 6.56 -7.00
CA HIS A 240 13.97 6.96 -5.60
C HIS A 240 14.54 8.36 -5.35
N GLY A 241 13.86 9.11 -4.51
CA GLY A 241 14.27 10.44 -4.07
C GLY A 241 13.49 10.87 -2.84
N ASP A 242 13.97 11.91 -2.13
CA ASP A 242 13.38 12.39 -0.87
C ASP A 242 13.27 13.92 -0.79
N LYS A 243 13.45 14.64 -1.92
CA LYS A 243 13.60 16.10 -1.93
C LYS A 243 12.38 16.86 -2.40
N THR A 244 11.36 16.18 -2.92
CA THR A 244 10.16 16.81 -3.48
C THR A 244 8.89 16.17 -2.95
N LYS A 245 7.77 16.88 -3.03
CA LYS A 245 6.47 16.40 -2.57
C LYS A 245 6.06 15.11 -3.27
N GLU A 246 6.37 14.97 -4.56
CA GLU A 246 6.01 13.82 -5.38
C GLU A 246 6.70 12.52 -4.94
N ASN A 247 7.75 12.60 -4.13
CA ASN A 247 8.35 11.41 -3.49
C ASN A 247 7.44 10.80 -2.42
N TYR A 248 6.48 11.57 -1.91
CA TYR A 248 5.60 11.19 -0.80
C TYR A 248 4.12 11.21 -1.18
N GLU A 249 3.71 11.92 -2.21
CA GLU A 249 2.33 11.96 -2.69
C GLU A 249 1.99 10.68 -3.45
N VAL A 250 1.13 9.85 -2.83
CA VAL A 250 0.79 8.53 -3.33
C VAL A 250 -0.72 8.32 -3.43
N PRO A 251 -1.20 7.44 -4.32
CA PRO A 251 -2.60 7.07 -4.38
C PRO A 251 -3.00 6.26 -3.13
N PHE A 252 -4.21 6.52 -2.64
CA PHE A 252 -4.87 5.75 -1.58
C PHE A 252 -6.37 5.69 -1.85
N PHE A 253 -6.95 4.50 -1.82
CA PHE A 253 -8.40 4.32 -1.90
C PHE A 253 -8.91 3.11 -1.13
N ILE A 254 -10.21 3.10 -0.84
CA ILE A 254 -10.95 1.98 -0.28
C ILE A 254 -12.15 1.71 -1.17
N ILE A 255 -12.43 0.45 -1.44
CA ILE A 255 -13.64 -0.01 -2.11
C ILE A 255 -14.22 -1.20 -1.36
N ASN A 256 -15.54 -1.21 -1.20
CA ASN A 256 -16.26 -2.24 -0.47
C ASN A 256 -17.22 -2.99 -1.39
N SER A 257 -17.56 -4.22 -1.01
CA SER A 257 -18.52 -5.04 -1.78
C SER A 257 -19.91 -4.42 -1.90
N ASN A 258 -20.26 -3.47 -1.03
CA ASN A 258 -21.51 -2.72 -1.05
C ASN A 258 -21.34 -1.25 -1.46
N SER A 259 -20.19 -0.85 -2.00
CA SER A 259 -20.00 0.51 -2.54
C SER A 259 -20.79 0.70 -3.82
N GLU A 260 -21.55 1.80 -3.92
CA GLU A 260 -22.40 2.10 -5.06
C GLU A 260 -21.95 3.35 -5.83
N ILE A 261 -21.33 4.29 -5.14
CA ILE A 261 -20.91 5.58 -5.71
C ILE A 261 -19.42 5.85 -5.40
N LYS A 262 -18.80 6.63 -6.25
CA LYS A 262 -17.45 7.15 -6.00
C LYS A 262 -17.54 8.31 -4.99
N GLU A 263 -16.69 8.26 -3.98
CA GLU A 263 -16.55 9.30 -2.98
C GLU A 263 -15.11 9.84 -2.98
N VAL A 264 -14.93 11.09 -2.56
CA VAL A 264 -13.59 11.70 -2.43
C VAL A 264 -13.44 12.29 -1.05
N VAL A 265 -12.36 11.89 -0.36
CA VAL A 265 -11.91 12.48 0.89
C VAL A 265 -10.79 13.47 0.57
N HIS A 266 -11.06 14.77 0.74
CA HIS A 266 -10.14 15.86 0.43
C HIS A 266 -9.22 16.23 1.58
N GLN A 267 -9.53 15.76 2.79
CA GLN A 267 -8.75 16.08 3.98
C GLN A 267 -7.37 15.41 3.93
N PRO A 268 -6.31 16.10 4.37
CA PRO A 268 -4.98 15.52 4.46
C PRO A 268 -4.96 14.25 5.31
N ARG A 269 -4.26 13.23 4.83
CA ARG A 269 -4.03 11.97 5.53
C ARG A 269 -2.56 11.57 5.39
N SER A 270 -1.99 11.07 6.47
CA SER A 270 -0.59 10.65 6.52
C SER A 270 -0.46 9.18 6.85
N ALA A 271 0.50 8.54 6.20
CA ALA A 271 0.88 7.17 6.53
C ALA A 271 1.44 7.03 7.97
N LEU A 272 1.91 8.12 8.58
CA LEU A 272 2.31 8.10 10.00
C LEU A 272 1.12 7.89 10.95
N ASP A 273 -0.11 8.17 10.49
CA ASP A 273 -1.36 7.89 11.21
C ASP A 273 -2.06 6.62 10.73
N PHE A 274 -1.39 5.82 9.90
CA PHE A 274 -1.99 4.64 9.27
C PHE A 274 -2.53 3.63 10.28
N MET A 275 -1.89 3.48 11.43
CA MET A 275 -2.37 2.56 12.48
C MET A 275 -3.80 2.92 12.93
N THR A 276 -4.11 4.21 13.05
CA THR A 276 -5.47 4.69 13.35
C THR A 276 -6.43 4.41 12.19
N THR A 277 -6.03 4.73 10.96
CA THR A 277 -6.82 4.44 9.75
C THR A 277 -7.13 2.95 9.61
N PHE A 278 -6.12 2.10 9.79
CA PHE A 278 -6.25 0.64 9.73
C PHE A 278 -7.17 0.09 10.82
N SER A 279 -7.02 0.56 12.05
CA SER A 279 -7.86 0.10 13.17
C SER A 279 -9.34 0.47 12.95
N GLN A 280 -9.62 1.66 12.44
CA GLN A 280 -10.97 2.08 12.10
C GLN A 280 -11.54 1.27 10.93
N TRP A 281 -10.73 0.94 9.94
CA TRP A 281 -11.14 0.10 8.81
C TRP A 281 -11.59 -1.29 9.27
N LEU A 282 -10.87 -1.92 10.22
CA LEU A 282 -11.20 -3.24 10.76
C LEU A 282 -12.14 -3.18 11.99
N LYS A 283 -12.60 -2.01 12.40
CA LYS A 283 -13.39 -1.80 13.64
C LYS A 283 -12.70 -2.35 14.89
N ILE A 284 -11.41 -2.16 14.96
CA ILE A 284 -10.57 -2.53 16.11
C ILE A 284 -10.35 -1.30 16.99
N SER A 285 -10.45 -1.47 18.32
CA SER A 285 -9.99 -0.48 19.27
C SER A 285 -8.90 -1.07 20.18
N ASP A 286 -7.86 -0.29 20.43
CA ASP A 286 -6.77 -0.63 21.35
C ASP A 286 -6.31 0.64 22.06
N ARG A 287 -5.96 0.54 23.34
CA ARG A 287 -5.54 1.70 24.15
C ARG A 287 -4.29 2.41 23.64
N ASN A 288 -3.49 1.76 22.81
CA ASN A 288 -2.27 2.33 22.24
C ASN A 288 -2.52 3.05 20.91
N ILE A 289 -3.75 3.05 20.39
CA ILE A 289 -4.12 3.66 19.11
C ILE A 289 -5.04 4.84 19.34
N PRO A 290 -4.70 6.05 18.86
CA PRO A 290 -5.58 7.20 18.93
C PRO A 290 -6.92 6.94 18.22
N SER A 291 -8.03 7.45 18.77
CA SER A 291 -9.37 7.25 18.21
C SER A 291 -10.19 8.54 18.10
N ALA A 292 -9.56 9.69 18.35
CA ALA A 292 -10.27 10.97 18.49
C ALA A 292 -10.83 11.53 17.17
N CYS A 293 -10.34 11.07 16.01
CA CYS A 293 -10.73 11.58 14.70
C CYS A 293 -11.08 10.43 13.75
N ASN A 294 -12.13 10.61 12.96
CA ASN A 294 -12.50 9.64 11.92
C ASN A 294 -11.64 9.84 10.65
N MET A 295 -10.61 9.01 10.52
CA MET A 295 -9.67 9.03 9.38
C MET A 295 -10.33 8.66 8.05
N LEU A 296 -11.45 7.93 8.07
CA LEU A 296 -12.17 7.42 6.90
C LEU A 296 -13.30 8.35 6.44
N SER A 297 -13.26 9.62 6.80
CA SER A 297 -14.26 10.62 6.45
C SER A 297 -13.60 11.95 6.04
N ASN A 298 -14.40 12.95 5.67
CA ASN A 298 -13.92 14.31 5.45
C ASN A 298 -13.76 15.12 6.75
N GLU A 299 -13.68 14.48 7.91
CA GLU A 299 -13.35 15.14 9.17
C GLU A 299 -11.92 15.71 9.10
N ASN A 300 -11.76 16.96 9.55
CA ASN A 300 -10.44 17.56 9.65
C ASN A 300 -9.69 16.97 10.87
N CYS A 301 -8.77 16.07 10.62
CA CYS A 301 -7.95 15.40 11.61
C CYS A 301 -6.57 16.07 11.78
N SER A 302 -6.44 17.33 11.42
CA SER A 302 -5.16 17.99 11.16
C SER A 302 -4.16 17.88 12.31
N ASN A 303 -3.03 17.31 11.99
CA ASN A 303 -1.73 17.53 12.61
C ASN A 303 -0.81 18.16 11.56
N GLU A 304 0.32 18.72 11.96
CA GLU A 304 1.37 19.07 11.00
C GLU A 304 1.84 17.80 10.31
N ASP A 305 1.70 17.75 8.96
CA ASP A 305 2.10 16.59 8.19
C ASP A 305 3.63 16.54 8.08
N TYR A 306 4.21 15.48 8.64
CA TYR A 306 5.62 15.16 8.52
C TYR A 306 5.84 13.96 7.62
N VAL A 307 7.01 13.94 6.99
CA VAL A 307 7.55 12.78 6.26
C VAL A 307 8.97 12.50 6.75
N ILE A 308 9.47 11.31 6.47
CA ILE A 308 10.82 10.89 6.88
C ILE A 308 11.70 10.85 5.63
N ASP A 309 12.88 11.48 5.69
CA ASP A 309 13.85 11.45 4.59
C ASP A 309 14.73 10.17 4.62
N PHE A 310 15.66 10.04 3.67
CA PHE A 310 16.58 8.89 3.63
C PHE A 310 17.52 8.80 4.84
N ASN A 311 17.74 9.91 5.53
CA ASN A 311 18.58 9.96 6.73
C ASN A 311 17.79 9.69 8.03
N GLY A 312 16.49 9.48 7.92
CA GLY A 312 15.60 9.28 9.07
C GLY A 312 15.16 10.57 9.76
N ASN A 313 15.36 11.73 9.13
CA ASN A 313 14.91 13.00 9.67
C ASN A 313 13.44 13.24 9.36
N TYR A 314 12.72 13.83 10.34
CA TYR A 314 11.35 14.31 10.15
C TYR A 314 11.38 15.68 9.48
N ILE A 315 10.72 15.77 8.33
CA ILE A 315 10.62 17.00 7.53
C ILE A 315 9.14 17.37 7.42
N LYS A 316 8.81 18.64 7.56
CA LYS A 316 7.45 19.13 7.26
C LYS A 316 7.19 18.97 5.77
N PHE A 317 6.15 18.22 5.42
CA PHE A 317 5.81 17.97 4.02
C PHE A 317 5.60 19.26 3.22
N ASN A 318 4.97 20.28 3.84
CA ASN A 318 4.70 21.54 3.18
C ASN A 318 5.95 22.37 2.87
N ASP A 319 7.08 22.09 3.52
CA ASP A 319 8.37 22.75 3.24
C ASP A 319 9.09 22.15 2.03
N LEU A 320 8.65 21.00 1.52
CA LEU A 320 9.21 20.39 0.33
C LEU A 320 8.74 21.13 -0.93
N PRO A 321 9.62 21.33 -1.93
CA PRO A 321 9.23 21.84 -3.23
C PRO A 321 8.42 20.79 -4.03
N SER A 322 7.62 21.27 -4.96
CA SER A 322 7.02 20.45 -6.04
C SER A 322 7.83 20.62 -7.32
N VAL A 323 7.82 19.61 -8.22
CA VAL A 323 8.60 19.58 -9.49
C VAL A 323 7.70 19.54 -10.71
#